data_a2d29bd191e75c83ebf9c58f1ce773d3
#
_entry.id   a2d29bd191e75c83ebf9c58f1ce773d3
#
_cell.length_a   1.000
_cell.length_b   1.000
_cell.length_c   1.000
_cell.angle_alpha   90.00
_cell.angle_beta   90.00
_cell.angle_gamma   90.00
#
_symmetry.space_group_name_H-M   'P 1'
#
loop_
_entity.id
_entity.type
_entity.pdbx_description
1 polymer ?
#
loop_
_entity_poly.entity_id
_entity_poly.type
_entity_poly.pdbx_seq_one_letter_code
_entity_poly.pdbx_strand_id
1 'polypeptide(L)'
;MTVILPKIFSGISNVRAGMSTRIGNESNTEIGINLSYNVGDNPTRVGRNWRKFFAQVGISEHDLAVPLQCHSNNVLKVDTPGEYRECDALITNTIHVALVVTVADCVPILLFDPINRAVGAIHAGWRGTIGLIVKRAVEKMKAEYRTDPVQILAYIGPSAGVCCSEVGEEVAIMFGNKIVPYHEKKIFIDLKNENTLQLLQQGVLGNNIEVSTSCTICEKELFHSFRRDGQKSGRMRAVICMMQ
;
A
#
# COMPACT_ATOMS: atom_id res chain seq x y z
N MET A 1 -8.30 -7.78 15.87
CA MET A 1 -7.76 -7.79 14.49
C MET A 1 -6.24 -7.81 14.58
N THR A 2 -5.54 -8.55 13.73
CA THR A 2 -4.08 -8.49 13.65
C THR A 2 -3.68 -7.37 12.70
N VAL A 3 -2.79 -6.48 13.17
CA VAL A 3 -2.27 -5.34 12.41
C VAL A 3 -0.75 -5.47 12.28
N ILE A 4 -0.24 -5.25 11.09
CA ILE A 4 1.19 -5.16 10.81
C ILE A 4 1.62 -3.72 11.04
N LEU A 5 2.56 -3.52 11.94
CA LEU A 5 3.20 -2.23 12.19
C LEU A 5 4.59 -2.24 11.54
N PRO A 6 4.87 -1.35 10.56
CA PRO A 6 6.18 -1.30 9.91
C PRO A 6 7.28 -0.97 10.92
N LYS A 7 8.37 -1.76 10.90
CA LYS A 7 9.49 -1.57 11.82
C LYS A 7 10.26 -0.29 11.55
N ILE A 8 10.32 0.12 10.28
CA ILE A 8 11.02 1.33 9.85
C ILE A 8 10.47 2.60 10.52
N PHE A 9 9.22 2.57 10.95
CA PHE A 9 8.59 3.69 11.68
C PHE A 9 8.56 3.49 13.19
N SER A 10 9.15 2.38 13.70
CA SER A 10 9.16 2.07 15.12
C SER A 10 9.98 3.12 15.91
N GLY A 11 9.43 3.56 17.05
CA GLY A 11 10.08 4.57 17.88
C GLY A 11 9.92 6.02 17.42
N ILE A 12 9.27 6.26 16.27
CA ILE A 12 8.97 7.61 15.79
C ILE A 12 7.61 8.04 16.33
N SER A 13 7.61 9.04 17.23
CA SER A 13 6.38 9.44 17.97
C SER A 13 5.38 10.19 17.11
N ASN A 14 5.82 10.92 16.09
CA ASN A 14 5.01 11.81 15.26
C ASN A 14 4.50 11.17 13.96
N VAL A 15 4.55 9.85 13.84
CA VAL A 15 3.93 9.10 12.73
C VAL A 15 3.18 7.89 13.25
N ARG A 16 2.05 7.59 12.64
CA ARG A 16 1.29 6.34 12.83
C ARG A 16 1.16 5.67 11.47
N ALA A 17 1.50 4.39 11.42
CA ALA A 17 1.35 3.60 10.20
C ALA A 17 1.01 2.16 10.52
N GLY A 18 0.27 1.51 9.65
CA GLY A 18 -0.08 0.10 9.80
C GLY A 18 -0.78 -0.47 8.59
N MET A 19 -0.79 -1.79 8.52
CA MET A 19 -1.55 -2.53 7.51
C MET A 19 -2.41 -3.59 8.19
N SER A 20 -3.67 -3.69 7.79
CA SER A 20 -4.58 -4.74 8.28
C SER A 20 -4.23 -6.10 7.68
N THR A 21 -4.59 -7.16 8.40
CA THR A 21 -4.65 -8.53 7.87
C THR A 21 -6.10 -8.99 7.76
N ARG A 22 -6.33 -10.21 7.25
CA ARG A 22 -7.67 -10.82 7.27
C ARG A 22 -8.03 -11.50 8.60
N ILE A 23 -7.13 -11.49 9.59
CA ILE A 23 -7.30 -12.17 10.88
C ILE A 23 -7.95 -11.25 11.92
N GLY A 24 -8.93 -11.80 12.65
CA GLY A 24 -9.53 -11.16 13.81
C GLY A 24 -10.53 -12.06 14.51
N ASN A 25 -11.02 -11.63 15.67
CA ASN A 25 -11.94 -12.43 16.51
C ASN A 25 -13.31 -12.74 15.85
N GLU A 26 -13.60 -12.13 14.71
CA GLU A 26 -14.81 -12.37 13.90
C GLU A 26 -14.47 -13.10 12.58
N SER A 27 -13.34 -13.80 12.53
CA SER A 27 -12.84 -14.51 11.35
C SER A 27 -13.64 -15.78 10.96
N ASN A 28 -14.69 -16.11 11.69
CA ASN A 28 -15.60 -17.23 11.38
C ASN A 28 -16.51 -16.99 10.15
N THR A 29 -16.20 -15.98 9.34
CA THR A 29 -16.87 -15.75 8.06
C THR A 29 -15.94 -16.21 6.93
N GLU A 30 -16.52 -16.64 5.80
CA GLU A 30 -15.74 -17.06 4.62
C GLU A 30 -14.76 -15.98 4.16
N ILE A 31 -15.10 -14.69 4.33
CA ILE A 31 -14.28 -13.57 3.92
C ILE A 31 -13.21 -13.21 4.96
N GLY A 32 -13.44 -13.48 6.28
CA GLY A 32 -12.58 -12.98 7.35
C GLY A 32 -12.76 -11.48 7.61
N ILE A 33 -11.71 -10.78 8.09
CA ILE A 33 -11.74 -9.33 8.33
C ILE A 33 -11.56 -8.58 7.02
N ASN A 34 -12.64 -8.05 6.49
CA ASN A 34 -12.66 -7.23 5.28
C ASN A 34 -12.84 -5.75 5.60
N LEU A 35 -12.11 -4.89 4.89
CA LEU A 35 -12.11 -3.43 5.03
C LEU A 35 -12.61 -2.71 3.76
N SER A 36 -13.39 -3.38 2.89
CA SER A 36 -13.97 -2.76 1.71
C SER A 36 -15.47 -2.94 1.67
N TYR A 37 -16.19 -1.86 1.37
CA TYR A 37 -17.63 -1.89 1.12
C TYR A 37 -18.01 -2.45 -0.26
N ASN A 38 -17.03 -2.59 -1.18
CA ASN A 38 -17.26 -2.89 -2.59
C ASN A 38 -17.06 -4.38 -2.95
N VAL A 39 -17.11 -5.28 -1.97
CA VAL A 39 -16.88 -6.72 -2.20
C VAL A 39 -18.06 -7.60 -1.77
N GLY A 40 -19.24 -7.00 -1.62
CA GLY A 40 -20.46 -7.74 -1.26
C GLY A 40 -20.53 -8.20 0.20
N ASP A 41 -19.72 -7.65 1.09
CA ASP A 41 -19.76 -7.93 2.52
C ASP A 41 -20.80 -7.06 3.25
N ASN A 42 -21.22 -7.48 4.45
CA ASN A 42 -22.17 -6.75 5.28
C ASN A 42 -21.61 -5.37 5.68
N PRO A 43 -22.27 -4.25 5.30
CA PRO A 43 -21.74 -2.89 5.56
C PRO A 43 -21.51 -2.58 7.03
N THR A 44 -22.38 -3.06 7.93
CA THR A 44 -22.23 -2.87 9.39
C THR A 44 -20.96 -3.56 9.91
N ARG A 45 -20.66 -4.76 9.40
CA ARG A 45 -19.43 -5.49 9.74
C ARG A 45 -18.21 -4.76 9.21
N VAL A 46 -18.23 -4.30 7.97
CA VAL A 46 -17.14 -3.52 7.37
C VAL A 46 -16.86 -2.26 8.19
N GLY A 47 -17.87 -1.48 8.53
CA GLY A 47 -17.74 -0.27 9.36
C GLY A 47 -17.16 -0.56 10.75
N ARG A 48 -17.53 -1.70 11.38
CA ARG A 48 -16.96 -2.14 12.65
C ARG A 48 -15.48 -2.51 12.50
N ASN A 49 -15.12 -3.20 11.40
CA ASN A 49 -13.73 -3.56 11.09
C ASN A 49 -12.88 -2.31 10.86
N TRP A 50 -13.39 -1.31 10.18
CA TRP A 50 -12.75 -0.01 9.99
C TRP A 50 -12.39 0.63 11.33
N ARG A 51 -13.39 0.85 12.18
CA ARG A 51 -13.17 1.45 13.51
C ARG A 51 -12.13 0.69 14.32
N LYS A 52 -12.19 -0.65 14.32
CA LYS A 52 -11.21 -1.48 15.02
C LYS A 52 -9.80 -1.32 14.46
N PHE A 53 -9.65 -1.30 13.13
CA PHE A 53 -8.35 -1.15 12.48
C PHE A 53 -7.71 0.20 12.79
N PHE A 54 -8.42 1.28 12.51
CA PHE A 54 -7.87 2.62 12.70
C PHE A 54 -7.61 2.93 14.18
N ALA A 55 -8.47 2.50 15.10
CA ALA A 55 -8.24 2.62 16.53
C ALA A 55 -6.96 1.87 16.98
N GLN A 56 -6.69 0.67 16.45
CA GLN A 56 -5.46 -0.07 16.76
C GLN A 56 -4.19 0.62 16.25
N VAL A 57 -4.27 1.36 15.15
CA VAL A 57 -3.16 2.17 14.63
C VAL A 57 -3.06 3.52 15.36
N GLY A 58 -4.08 3.90 16.13
CA GLY A 58 -4.14 5.19 16.84
C GLY A 58 -4.55 6.35 15.94
N ILE A 59 -5.44 6.09 14.96
CA ILE A 59 -5.94 7.06 13.97
C ILE A 59 -7.47 7.13 14.09
N SER A 60 -8.03 8.34 13.97
CA SER A 60 -9.48 8.54 13.91
C SER A 60 -10.05 8.18 12.54
N GLU A 61 -11.23 7.57 12.50
CA GLU A 61 -11.94 7.30 11.24
C GLU A 61 -12.40 8.57 10.51
N HIS A 62 -12.41 9.73 11.19
CA HIS A 62 -12.76 11.02 10.61
C HIS A 62 -11.59 11.72 9.90
N ASP A 63 -10.38 11.21 10.08
CA ASP A 63 -9.15 11.80 9.55
C ASP A 63 -8.72 11.20 8.20
N LEU A 64 -9.51 10.31 7.62
CA LEU A 64 -9.11 9.48 6.48
C LEU A 64 -9.20 10.21 5.15
N ALA A 65 -8.10 10.24 4.41
CA ALA A 65 -8.05 10.60 3.00
C ALA A 65 -7.87 9.32 2.16
N VAL A 66 -8.85 9.01 1.32
CA VAL A 66 -8.97 7.72 0.63
C VAL A 66 -9.02 7.92 -0.88
N PRO A 67 -8.08 7.37 -1.66
CA PRO A 67 -8.15 7.41 -3.11
C PRO A 67 -9.22 6.43 -3.62
N LEU A 68 -10.02 6.85 -4.58
CA LEU A 68 -10.83 5.97 -5.39
C LEU A 68 -9.94 5.37 -6.48
N GLN A 69 -9.21 4.34 -6.11
CA GLN A 69 -8.14 3.71 -6.89
C GLN A 69 -8.65 3.17 -8.22
N CYS A 70 -7.96 3.52 -9.30
CA CYS A 70 -8.28 3.14 -10.68
C CYS A 70 -7.12 2.47 -11.41
N HIS A 71 -6.07 2.06 -10.68
CA HIS A 71 -4.83 1.47 -11.20
C HIS A 71 -4.06 2.42 -12.13
N SER A 72 -4.13 3.72 -11.85
CA SER A 72 -3.38 4.77 -12.53
C SER A 72 -1.98 4.95 -11.94
N ASN A 73 -1.26 5.96 -12.42
CA ASN A 73 -0.02 6.46 -11.82
C ASN A 73 -0.19 7.90 -11.30
N ASN A 74 -1.43 8.33 -11.07
CA ASN A 74 -1.73 9.68 -10.59
C ASN A 74 -1.51 9.77 -9.08
N VAL A 75 -0.84 10.86 -8.69
CA VAL A 75 -0.52 11.21 -7.32
C VAL A 75 -1.16 12.56 -7.00
N LEU A 76 -1.99 12.63 -5.97
CA LEU A 76 -2.59 13.87 -5.52
C LEU A 76 -1.99 14.35 -4.20
N LYS A 77 -1.80 15.67 -4.07
CA LYS A 77 -1.62 16.34 -2.80
C LYS A 77 -2.98 16.57 -2.17
N VAL A 78 -3.10 16.30 -0.88
CA VAL A 78 -4.35 16.45 -0.13
C VAL A 78 -4.07 17.11 1.22
N ASP A 79 -4.98 17.97 1.65
CA ASP A 79 -4.83 18.75 2.88
C ASP A 79 -6.00 18.50 3.85
N THR A 80 -7.00 17.72 3.44
CA THR A 80 -8.20 17.40 4.24
C THR A 80 -8.57 15.93 4.12
N PRO A 81 -9.27 15.35 5.11
CA PRO A 81 -9.94 14.06 4.97
C PRO A 81 -10.98 14.08 3.84
N GLY A 82 -11.24 12.92 3.22
CA GLY A 82 -12.24 12.77 2.17
C GLY A 82 -11.89 11.69 1.14
N GLU A 83 -12.72 11.58 0.11
CA GLU A 83 -12.49 10.69 -1.03
C GLU A 83 -11.92 11.45 -2.23
N TYR A 84 -10.88 10.90 -2.84
CA TYR A 84 -10.14 11.51 -3.93
C TYR A 84 -10.20 10.64 -5.17
N ARG A 85 -10.74 11.19 -6.26
CA ARG A 85 -10.97 10.45 -7.51
C ARG A 85 -9.72 10.40 -8.39
N GLU A 86 -9.68 9.43 -9.29
CA GLU A 86 -8.72 9.31 -10.39
C GLU A 86 -7.25 9.29 -9.93
N CYS A 87 -6.98 8.71 -8.76
CA CYS A 87 -5.63 8.59 -8.24
C CYS A 87 -5.42 7.26 -7.53
N ASP A 88 -4.15 6.89 -7.45
CA ASP A 88 -3.69 5.68 -6.76
C ASP A 88 -2.61 5.99 -5.72
N ALA A 89 -2.26 7.27 -5.55
CA ALA A 89 -1.38 7.72 -4.49
C ALA A 89 -1.82 9.09 -3.97
N LEU A 90 -1.63 9.29 -2.67
CA LEU A 90 -1.85 10.56 -1.98
C LEU A 90 -0.59 10.95 -1.22
N ILE A 91 -0.33 12.25 -1.14
CA ILE A 91 0.71 12.85 -0.31
C ILE A 91 0.13 14.01 0.51
N THR A 92 0.66 14.22 1.71
CA THR A 92 0.28 15.34 2.57
C THR A 92 1.42 15.72 3.53
N ASN A 93 1.43 16.99 3.96
CA ASN A 93 2.18 17.45 5.12
C ASN A 93 1.24 18.00 6.23
N THR A 94 -0.05 17.75 6.11
CA THR A 94 -1.04 18.12 7.12
C THR A 94 -1.12 17.05 8.19
N ILE A 95 -0.95 17.43 9.45
CA ILE A 95 -1.14 16.54 10.61
C ILE A 95 -2.60 16.11 10.70
N HIS A 96 -2.82 14.91 11.23
CA HIS A 96 -4.15 14.30 11.35
C HIS A 96 -4.90 14.10 10.03
N VAL A 97 -4.22 14.16 8.87
CA VAL A 97 -4.76 13.65 7.60
C VAL A 97 -4.14 12.28 7.34
N ALA A 98 -4.92 11.23 7.49
CA ALA A 98 -4.48 9.85 7.39
C ALA A 98 -4.66 9.32 5.96
N LEU A 99 -3.57 9.10 5.27
CA LEU A 99 -3.58 8.58 3.90
C LEU A 99 -3.78 7.07 3.90
N VAL A 100 -4.77 6.59 3.17
CA VAL A 100 -5.17 5.17 3.16
C VAL A 100 -5.12 4.61 1.75
N VAL A 101 -4.56 3.42 1.57
CA VAL A 101 -4.69 2.64 0.33
C VAL A 101 -5.29 1.26 0.61
N THR A 102 -6.04 0.75 -0.36
CA THR A 102 -6.76 -0.53 -0.29
C THR A 102 -6.08 -1.54 -1.20
N VAL A 103 -5.79 -2.73 -0.70
CA VAL A 103 -5.06 -3.75 -1.45
C VAL A 103 -5.63 -5.17 -1.25
N ALA A 104 -5.47 -5.96 -2.30
CA ALA A 104 -5.48 -7.42 -2.32
C ALA A 104 -4.62 -7.82 -3.52
N ASP A 105 -3.33 -8.10 -3.25
CA ASP A 105 -2.22 -8.43 -4.15
C ASP A 105 -1.39 -7.25 -4.66
N CYS A 106 -1.97 -6.08 -4.96
CA CYS A 106 -1.18 -4.90 -5.32
C CYS A 106 -0.29 -4.44 -4.15
N VAL A 107 0.80 -3.76 -4.46
CA VAL A 107 1.82 -3.33 -3.49
C VAL A 107 1.38 -2.05 -2.79
N PRO A 108 1.15 -2.07 -1.45
CA PRO A 108 1.00 -0.84 -0.68
C PRO A 108 2.38 -0.29 -0.30
N ILE A 109 2.59 1.01 -0.51
CA ILE A 109 3.85 1.68 -0.15
C ILE A 109 3.53 2.89 0.70
N LEU A 110 4.20 3.00 1.85
CA LEU A 110 4.06 4.13 2.77
C LEU A 110 5.40 4.86 2.84
N LEU A 111 5.35 6.18 2.67
CA LEU A 111 6.52 7.06 2.70
C LEU A 111 6.39 8.05 3.85
N PHE A 112 7.51 8.33 4.52
CA PHE A 112 7.60 9.36 5.55
C PHE A 112 8.90 10.16 5.40
N ASP A 113 8.77 11.47 5.30
CA ASP A 113 9.87 12.43 5.41
C ASP A 113 9.84 13.04 6.82
N PRO A 114 10.75 12.64 7.71
CA PRO A 114 10.77 13.15 9.08
C PRO A 114 11.24 14.61 9.18
N ILE A 115 11.97 15.12 8.21
CA ILE A 115 12.56 16.47 8.21
C ILE A 115 11.51 17.48 7.79
N ASN A 116 10.88 17.27 6.63
CA ASN A 116 9.87 18.19 6.11
C ASN A 116 8.45 17.83 6.57
N ARG A 117 8.34 16.80 7.41
CA ARG A 117 7.07 16.34 8.00
C ARG A 117 6.01 16.12 6.90
N ALA A 118 6.30 15.19 6.01
CA ALA A 118 5.40 14.81 4.93
C ALA A 118 5.25 13.29 4.85
N VAL A 119 4.07 12.83 4.47
CA VAL A 119 3.76 11.41 4.27
C VAL A 119 3.19 11.15 2.89
N GLY A 120 3.35 9.91 2.42
CA GLY A 120 2.75 9.41 1.19
C GLY A 120 2.19 8.01 1.38
N ALA A 121 1.05 7.71 0.74
CA ALA A 121 0.50 6.36 0.62
C ALA A 121 0.23 6.06 -0.85
N ILE A 122 0.74 4.93 -1.33
CA ILE A 122 0.76 4.56 -2.74
C ILE A 122 0.16 3.16 -2.90
N HIS A 123 -0.78 3.02 -3.82
CA HIS A 123 -1.26 1.76 -4.35
C HIS A 123 -0.55 1.48 -5.67
N ALA A 124 0.41 0.55 -5.66
CA ALA A 124 1.18 0.19 -6.84
C ALA A 124 0.76 -1.20 -7.37
N GLY A 125 -0.26 -1.21 -8.22
CA GLY A 125 -0.54 -2.35 -9.10
C GLY A 125 0.46 -2.38 -10.25
N TRP A 126 0.41 -3.41 -11.12
CA TRP A 126 1.37 -3.54 -12.23
C TRP A 126 1.33 -2.33 -13.19
N ARG A 127 0.15 -1.77 -13.48
CA ARG A 127 0.01 -0.57 -14.33
C ARG A 127 0.65 0.66 -13.69
N GLY A 128 0.39 0.89 -12.40
CA GLY A 128 1.00 1.98 -11.64
C GLY A 128 2.52 1.83 -11.55
N THR A 129 3.02 0.60 -11.35
CA THR A 129 4.46 0.31 -11.29
C THR A 129 5.15 0.62 -12.63
N ILE A 130 4.60 0.16 -13.77
CA ILE A 130 5.11 0.52 -15.11
C ILE A 130 5.01 2.03 -15.35
N GLY A 131 3.90 2.64 -14.91
CA GLY A 131 3.67 4.08 -14.99
C GLY A 131 4.53 4.91 -14.03
N LEU A 132 5.45 4.26 -13.28
CA LEU A 132 6.41 4.89 -12.37
C LEU A 132 5.75 5.66 -11.22
N ILE A 133 4.68 5.11 -10.64
CA ILE A 133 3.89 5.79 -9.58
C ILE A 133 4.73 6.17 -8.36
N VAL A 134 5.69 5.32 -7.96
CA VAL A 134 6.59 5.59 -6.83
C VAL A 134 7.51 6.77 -7.13
N LYS A 135 8.14 6.77 -8.31
CA LYS A 135 8.94 7.90 -8.79
C LYS A 135 8.11 9.19 -8.74
N ARG A 136 6.90 9.16 -9.31
CA ARG A 136 5.99 10.34 -9.34
C ARG A 136 5.63 10.82 -7.94
N ALA A 137 5.41 9.90 -6.98
CA ALA A 137 5.11 10.26 -5.61
C ALA A 137 6.29 10.97 -4.95
N VAL A 138 7.51 10.43 -5.09
CA VAL A 138 8.73 11.05 -4.53
C VAL A 138 8.99 12.41 -5.19
N GLU A 139 8.88 12.51 -6.53
CA GLU A 139 9.05 13.79 -7.26
C GLU A 139 8.02 14.83 -6.79
N LYS A 140 6.78 14.41 -6.55
CA LYS A 140 5.75 15.31 -6.05
C LYS A 140 6.02 15.74 -4.61
N MET A 141 6.50 14.86 -3.72
CA MET A 141 6.93 15.23 -2.37
C MET A 141 8.09 16.23 -2.41
N LYS A 142 9.06 16.05 -3.32
CA LYS A 142 10.16 17.02 -3.55
C LYS A 142 9.61 18.38 -3.96
N ALA A 143 8.70 18.43 -4.90
CA ALA A 143 8.14 19.68 -5.43
C ALA A 143 7.28 20.41 -4.40
N GLU A 144 6.42 19.69 -3.67
CA GLU A 144 5.43 20.26 -2.76
C GLU A 144 6.00 20.58 -1.36
N TYR A 145 6.93 19.74 -0.87
CA TYR A 145 7.39 19.80 0.52
C TYR A 145 8.91 19.97 0.66
N ARG A 146 9.65 20.10 -0.46
CA ARG A 146 11.11 20.15 -0.48
C ARG A 146 11.75 18.91 0.13
N THR A 147 11.07 17.78 0.05
CA THR A 147 11.56 16.50 0.55
C THR A 147 12.90 16.16 -0.10
N ASP A 148 13.92 15.84 0.70
CA ASP A 148 15.15 15.22 0.23
C ASP A 148 14.94 13.69 0.27
N PRO A 149 15.00 12.97 -0.87
CA PRO A 149 14.80 11.53 -0.90
C PRO A 149 15.71 10.73 0.03
N VAL A 150 16.91 11.23 0.32
CA VAL A 150 17.86 10.61 1.27
C VAL A 150 17.24 10.48 2.67
N GLN A 151 16.33 11.38 3.04
CA GLN A 151 15.66 11.40 4.34
C GLN A 151 14.37 10.55 4.39
N ILE A 152 13.86 10.11 3.24
CA ILE A 152 12.62 9.34 3.20
C ILE A 152 12.83 7.98 3.87
N LEU A 153 11.93 7.63 4.79
CA LEU A 153 11.71 6.28 5.27
C LEU A 153 10.55 5.67 4.48
N ALA A 154 10.75 4.48 3.94
CA ALA A 154 9.78 3.81 3.08
C ALA A 154 9.44 2.40 3.57
N TYR A 155 8.17 2.05 3.55
CA TYR A 155 7.69 0.70 3.80
C TYR A 155 6.97 0.16 2.57
N ILE A 156 7.39 -1.00 2.09
CA ILE A 156 6.73 -1.79 1.04
C ILE A 156 6.05 -2.98 1.71
N GLY A 157 4.73 -2.96 1.75
CA GLY A 157 3.94 -3.92 2.51
C GLY A 157 3.70 -5.27 1.80
N PRO A 158 3.04 -6.21 2.49
CA PRO A 158 2.60 -7.47 1.92
C PRO A 158 1.81 -7.30 0.63
N SER A 159 2.17 -8.07 -0.39
CA SER A 159 1.57 -8.06 -1.72
C SER A 159 1.81 -9.41 -2.41
N ALA A 160 1.32 -9.60 -3.62
CA ALA A 160 1.67 -10.78 -4.41
C ALA A 160 3.20 -10.84 -4.60
N GLY A 161 3.81 -11.92 -4.14
CA GLY A 161 5.24 -12.16 -4.31
C GLY A 161 5.56 -12.66 -5.71
N VAL A 162 6.82 -12.56 -6.12
CA VAL A 162 7.30 -13.09 -7.40
C VAL A 162 6.94 -14.57 -7.59
N CYS A 163 6.89 -15.35 -6.51
CA CYS A 163 6.49 -16.77 -6.52
C CYS A 163 5.08 -17.02 -7.09
N CYS A 164 4.22 -16.00 -7.12
CA CYS A 164 2.80 -16.13 -7.51
C CYS A 164 2.35 -15.06 -8.52
N SER A 165 3.20 -14.10 -8.85
CA SER A 165 2.87 -13.00 -9.77
C SER A 165 3.07 -13.39 -11.23
N GLU A 166 2.48 -14.52 -11.66
CA GLU A 166 2.44 -14.93 -13.05
C GLU A 166 1.69 -13.91 -13.90
N VAL A 167 2.22 -13.59 -15.08
CA VAL A 167 1.62 -12.63 -16.03
C VAL A 167 1.63 -13.19 -17.44
N GLY A 168 0.70 -12.72 -18.27
CA GLY A 168 0.70 -13.01 -19.70
C GLY A 168 1.80 -12.23 -20.45
N GLU A 169 2.04 -12.62 -21.69
CA GLU A 169 3.05 -12.00 -22.55
C GLU A 169 2.81 -10.51 -22.76
N GLU A 170 1.55 -10.09 -22.83
CA GLU A 170 1.14 -8.70 -23.02
C GLU A 170 1.60 -7.79 -21.87
N VAL A 171 1.62 -8.31 -20.64
CA VAL A 171 2.16 -7.60 -19.47
C VAL A 171 3.67 -7.70 -19.43
N ALA A 172 4.21 -8.88 -19.73
CA ALA A 172 5.64 -9.14 -19.74
C ALA A 172 6.42 -8.21 -20.67
N ILE A 173 5.90 -7.98 -21.86
CA ILE A 173 6.49 -7.05 -22.86
C ILE A 173 6.64 -5.64 -22.25
N MET A 174 5.68 -5.18 -21.47
CA MET A 174 5.71 -3.85 -20.83
C MET A 174 6.78 -3.74 -19.75
N PHE A 175 7.16 -4.87 -19.13
CA PHE A 175 8.25 -4.91 -18.14
C PHE A 175 9.62 -5.10 -18.78
N GLY A 176 9.70 -5.53 -20.05
CA GLY A 176 10.95 -5.74 -20.75
C GLY A 176 11.87 -6.74 -20.02
N ASN A 177 13.13 -6.36 -19.79
CA ASN A 177 14.13 -7.22 -19.14
C ASN A 177 13.89 -7.44 -17.62
N LYS A 178 12.82 -6.88 -17.06
CA LYS A 178 12.46 -6.97 -15.63
C LYS A 178 11.59 -8.19 -15.30
N ILE A 179 11.37 -9.05 -16.28
CA ILE A 179 10.67 -10.32 -16.09
C ILE A 179 11.58 -11.34 -15.40
N VAL A 180 10.98 -12.18 -14.58
CA VAL A 180 11.65 -13.33 -13.98
C VAL A 180 11.21 -14.58 -14.74
N PRO A 181 12.06 -15.18 -15.58
CA PRO A 181 11.73 -16.44 -16.22
C PRO A 181 11.61 -17.55 -15.17
N TYR A 182 10.55 -18.31 -15.24
CA TYR A 182 10.32 -19.45 -14.37
C TYR A 182 10.07 -20.71 -15.20
N HIS A 183 10.11 -21.91 -14.56
CA HIS A 183 9.94 -23.18 -15.26
C HIS A 183 8.66 -23.21 -16.13
N GLU A 184 8.69 -23.96 -17.23
CA GLU A 184 7.55 -24.26 -18.12
C GLU A 184 6.99 -23.07 -18.92
N LYS A 185 7.81 -22.13 -19.40
CA LYS A 185 7.38 -20.95 -20.19
C LYS A 185 6.49 -19.94 -19.43
N LYS A 186 6.42 -20.03 -18.11
CA LYS A 186 5.70 -19.06 -17.30
C LYS A 186 6.56 -17.84 -17.02
N ILE A 187 5.94 -16.68 -17.04
CA ILE A 187 6.59 -15.39 -16.82
C ILE A 187 6.08 -14.80 -15.52
N PHE A 188 6.99 -14.36 -14.69
CA PHE A 188 6.68 -13.74 -13.40
C PHE A 188 7.26 -12.33 -13.34
N ILE A 189 6.62 -11.46 -12.55
CA ILE A 189 7.11 -10.12 -12.24
C ILE A 189 7.29 -9.93 -10.75
N ASP A 190 8.34 -9.23 -10.34
CA ASP A 190 8.56 -8.85 -8.95
C ASP A 190 8.20 -7.38 -8.74
N LEU A 191 6.93 -7.11 -8.46
CA LEU A 191 6.44 -5.74 -8.24
C LEU A 191 7.07 -5.09 -7.01
N LYS A 192 7.40 -5.85 -5.95
CA LYS A 192 8.08 -5.28 -4.78
C LYS A 192 9.48 -4.80 -5.14
N ASN A 193 10.23 -5.63 -5.85
CA ASN A 193 11.57 -5.25 -6.31
C ASN A 193 11.52 -4.05 -7.27
N GLU A 194 10.59 -4.03 -8.24
CA GLU A 194 10.48 -2.92 -9.18
C GLU A 194 10.18 -1.59 -8.48
N ASN A 195 9.27 -1.60 -7.49
CA ASN A 195 8.98 -0.39 -6.73
C ASN A 195 10.13 -0.01 -5.78
N THR A 196 10.88 -0.99 -5.25
CA THR A 196 12.13 -0.74 -4.49
C THR A 196 13.16 -0.06 -5.37
N LEU A 197 13.36 -0.54 -6.59
CA LEU A 197 14.29 0.08 -7.56
C LEU A 197 13.89 1.52 -7.90
N GLN A 198 12.60 1.81 -8.02
CA GLN A 198 12.13 3.20 -8.23
C GLN A 198 12.51 4.10 -7.05
N LEU A 199 12.36 3.63 -5.80
CA LEU A 199 12.79 4.39 -4.61
C LEU A 199 14.29 4.66 -4.63
N LEU A 200 15.10 3.63 -4.88
CA LEU A 200 16.56 3.75 -4.95
C LEU A 200 17.02 4.71 -6.06
N GLN A 201 16.39 4.63 -7.25
CA GLN A 201 16.66 5.54 -8.37
C GLN A 201 16.29 6.99 -8.08
N GLN A 202 15.34 7.22 -7.17
CA GLN A 202 15.04 8.58 -6.70
C GLN A 202 15.98 9.09 -5.60
N GLY A 203 16.89 8.26 -5.11
CA GLY A 203 17.86 8.61 -4.08
C GLY A 203 17.46 8.21 -2.65
N VAL A 204 16.39 7.45 -2.48
CA VAL A 204 16.06 6.88 -1.15
C VAL A 204 17.12 5.86 -0.79
N LEU A 205 17.67 5.95 0.43
CA LEU A 205 18.73 5.04 0.87
C LEU A 205 18.19 3.63 1.10
N GLY A 206 18.93 2.60 0.71
CA GLY A 206 18.52 1.22 0.88
C GLY A 206 18.21 0.84 2.33
N ASN A 207 18.96 1.39 3.29
CA ASN A 207 18.72 1.18 4.73
C ASN A 207 17.45 1.88 5.25
N ASN A 208 16.89 2.79 4.47
CA ASN A 208 15.64 3.49 4.76
C ASN A 208 14.43 2.81 4.12
N ILE A 209 14.59 1.64 3.51
CA ILE A 209 13.51 0.91 2.85
C ILE A 209 13.30 -0.42 3.57
N GLU A 210 12.14 -0.59 4.19
CA GLU A 210 11.68 -1.87 4.71
C GLU A 210 10.78 -2.55 3.68
N VAL A 211 11.13 -3.76 3.26
CA VAL A 211 10.34 -4.56 2.30
C VAL A 211 9.80 -5.80 2.98
N SER A 212 8.48 -5.97 2.96
CA SER A 212 7.83 -7.19 3.45
C SER A 212 8.17 -8.39 2.57
N THR A 213 8.57 -9.49 3.20
CA THR A 213 8.81 -10.78 2.52
C THR A 213 7.53 -11.55 2.25
N SER A 214 6.41 -11.18 2.87
CA SER A 214 5.13 -11.89 2.78
C SER A 214 4.53 -11.86 1.38
N CYS A 215 3.97 -13.00 0.96
CA CYS A 215 3.17 -13.13 -0.26
C CYS A 215 1.69 -13.31 0.09
N THR A 216 0.84 -12.39 -0.36
CA THR A 216 -0.60 -12.43 -0.06
C THR A 216 -1.32 -13.65 -0.62
N ILE A 217 -0.77 -14.25 -1.68
CA ILE A 217 -1.33 -15.45 -2.32
C ILE A 217 -0.95 -16.70 -1.52
N CYS A 218 0.33 -16.83 -1.12
CA CYS A 218 0.83 -17.99 -0.37
C CYS A 218 0.31 -18.01 1.07
N GLU A 219 0.29 -16.86 1.74
CA GLU A 219 -0.09 -16.75 3.15
C GLU A 219 -1.59 -16.49 3.30
N LYS A 220 -2.39 -17.46 2.82
CA LYS A 220 -3.86 -17.36 2.74
C LYS A 220 -4.55 -17.13 4.08
N GLU A 221 -3.95 -17.57 5.19
CA GLU A 221 -4.50 -17.36 6.53
C GLU A 221 -4.35 -15.92 7.01
N LEU A 222 -3.32 -15.21 6.50
CA LEU A 222 -3.01 -13.83 6.92
C LEU A 222 -3.60 -12.78 6.01
N PHE A 223 -3.71 -13.06 4.70
CA PHE A 223 -3.99 -12.02 3.71
C PHE A 223 -5.13 -12.37 2.76
N HIS A 224 -5.86 -11.34 2.36
CA HIS A 224 -6.74 -11.39 1.21
C HIS A 224 -5.91 -11.39 -0.08
N SER A 225 -6.38 -12.13 -1.07
CA SER A 225 -5.79 -12.17 -2.41
C SER A 225 -6.90 -12.22 -3.46
N PHE A 226 -6.93 -11.20 -4.34
CA PHE A 226 -7.86 -11.20 -5.46
C PHE A 226 -7.50 -12.25 -6.50
N ARG A 227 -6.21 -12.50 -6.71
CA ARG A 227 -5.75 -13.53 -7.65
C ARG A 227 -6.16 -14.93 -7.23
N ARG A 228 -6.11 -15.22 -5.94
CA ARG A 228 -6.50 -16.53 -5.39
C ARG A 228 -8.01 -16.70 -5.30
N ASP A 229 -8.72 -15.70 -4.75
CA ASP A 229 -10.11 -15.82 -4.30
C ASP A 229 -11.12 -15.11 -5.24
N GLY A 230 -10.63 -14.37 -6.25
CA GLY A 230 -11.47 -13.63 -7.19
C GLY A 230 -12.39 -12.62 -6.51
N GLN A 231 -13.65 -12.58 -6.94
CA GLN A 231 -14.67 -11.67 -6.41
C GLN A 231 -15.04 -11.93 -4.94
N LYS A 232 -14.72 -13.11 -4.41
CA LYS A 232 -14.95 -13.45 -3.00
C LYS A 232 -13.87 -12.89 -2.06
N SER A 233 -12.81 -12.32 -2.61
CA SER A 233 -11.73 -11.74 -1.83
C SER A 233 -12.17 -10.48 -1.11
N GLY A 234 -11.92 -10.40 0.20
CA GLY A 234 -11.96 -9.15 0.94
C GLY A 234 -10.80 -8.22 0.55
N ARG A 235 -10.69 -7.10 1.27
CA ARG A 235 -9.61 -6.12 1.07
C ARG A 235 -8.94 -5.78 2.38
N MET A 236 -7.63 -5.57 2.31
CA MET A 236 -6.82 -4.99 3.36
C MET A 236 -6.61 -3.49 3.12
N ARG A 237 -6.23 -2.77 4.17
CA ARG A 237 -5.85 -1.37 4.07
C ARG A 237 -4.49 -1.14 4.69
N ALA A 238 -3.69 -0.29 4.05
CA ALA A 238 -2.51 0.31 4.63
C ALA A 238 -2.76 1.79 4.86
N VAL A 239 -2.26 2.31 5.97
CA VAL A 239 -2.48 3.70 6.41
C VAL A 239 -1.20 4.31 6.94
N ILE A 240 -1.02 5.60 6.70
CA ILE A 240 0.01 6.43 7.33
C ILE A 240 -0.57 7.81 7.66
N CYS A 241 -0.21 8.33 8.84
CA CYS A 241 -0.68 9.62 9.32
C CYS A 241 0.42 10.30 10.14
N MET A 242 0.60 11.59 9.95
CA MET A 242 1.42 12.40 10.85
C MET A 242 0.62 12.85 12.07
N MET A 243 1.29 12.77 13.21
CA MET A 243 0.79 13.24 14.48
C MET A 243 1.54 14.53 14.90
N GLN A 244 1.12 15.12 15.99
CA GLN A 244 1.80 16.29 16.57
C GLN A 244 3.22 15.98 17.03
#